data_e0db72d81f6cd50635b2500601baa689
#
_entry.id   e0db72d81f6cd50635b2500601baa689
#
_cell.length_a   1.000
_cell.length_b   1.000
_cell.length_c   1.000
_cell.angle_alpha   90.00
_cell.angle_beta   90.00
_cell.angle_gamma   90.00
#
_symmetry.space_group_name_H-M   'P 1'
#
loop_
_entity.id
_entity.type
_entity.pdbx_description
1 polymer ?
#
loop_
_entity_poly.entity_id
_entity_poly.type
_entity_poly.pdbx_seq_one_letter_code
_entity_poly.pdbx_strand_id
1 'polypeptide(L)'
;MKNKVFDIFSEICKVPRPSKHEEQISRWLQDFAVSHGIECVADEAMNVIMRVPATPGYEDHEGVILQAHMDMVCEKNGDVQHDFMRDPIETYIDGEWLKAKGTTLGGDDGIGISMALAAITDSDLPHPAIECLFTVDEETGLTGAMKLQDGMLRSKRLINLDSEDDGQIFIGCAGGIDTLAKMHYEPVSVSEAVCQRSGLCSVSPQGGLLAVKLRVSGLLGGHSGDDINKGRANANQLIVWFLARIWPQTDIQLASINGGNLRNAIAREAEAVLTVPMSYKEQIRIEWNHFVAQMEGVFGEVEKDMRLDLETCDMLDTFIPSDKAYRLVMALCECPHGMIAMSKEMPGLVETSTNLASIKMKEGYIEINTSQRSSIEASKHHLKWAVEQALSLACDEVTHGDGYPGWAPNPNSPLLEVVKKAYTDLFKAEPKVLAIHAGLECGLFLEKYPYLDMVSIGPQMYGVHSPQERLSIPSTERCYNWLCQTLKSL
;
A
#
# COMPACT_ATOMS: atom_id res chain seq x y z
N MET A 1 -11.08 -29.32 -22.95
CA MET A 1 -12.30 -28.64 -22.46
C MET A 1 -12.16 -27.16 -22.78
N LYS A 2 -13.18 -26.52 -23.32
CA LYS A 2 -13.21 -25.05 -23.31
C LYS A 2 -13.19 -24.64 -21.83
N ASN A 3 -12.22 -23.85 -21.43
CA ASN A 3 -12.13 -23.43 -20.04
C ASN A 3 -13.06 -22.23 -19.85
N LYS A 4 -14.24 -22.49 -19.28
CA LYS A 4 -15.31 -21.50 -19.09
C LYS A 4 -14.81 -20.20 -18.42
N VAL A 5 -13.83 -20.30 -17.51
CA VAL A 5 -13.24 -19.15 -16.83
C VAL A 5 -12.54 -18.23 -17.84
N PHE A 6 -11.71 -18.78 -18.74
CA PHE A 6 -11.02 -17.98 -19.75
C PHE A 6 -11.95 -17.50 -20.88
N ASP A 7 -13.03 -18.25 -21.18
CA ASP A 7 -14.05 -17.79 -22.12
C ASP A 7 -14.72 -16.51 -21.58
N ILE A 8 -15.10 -16.50 -20.27
CA ILE A 8 -15.69 -15.32 -19.61
C ILE A 8 -14.65 -14.19 -19.49
N PHE A 9 -13.40 -14.49 -19.09
CA PHE A 9 -12.35 -13.49 -19.00
C PHE A 9 -12.10 -12.79 -20.34
N SER A 10 -12.14 -13.55 -21.44
CA SER A 10 -12.01 -12.99 -22.79
C SER A 10 -13.15 -12.03 -23.14
N GLU A 11 -14.37 -12.24 -22.63
CA GLU A 11 -15.47 -11.27 -22.79
C GLU A 11 -15.27 -10.03 -21.91
N ILE A 12 -14.79 -10.20 -20.66
CA ILE A 12 -14.46 -9.09 -19.75
C ILE A 12 -13.37 -8.20 -20.35
N CYS A 13 -12.34 -8.78 -20.97
CA CYS A 13 -11.28 -8.02 -21.65
C CYS A 13 -11.79 -7.11 -22.80
N LYS A 14 -12.99 -7.34 -23.29
CA LYS A 14 -13.62 -6.49 -24.32
C LYS A 14 -14.33 -5.27 -23.73
N VAL A 15 -14.51 -5.23 -22.40
CA VAL A 15 -15.26 -4.18 -21.70
C VAL A 15 -14.29 -3.23 -21.01
N PRO A 16 -14.23 -1.95 -21.41
CA PRO A 16 -13.48 -0.94 -20.70
C PRO A 16 -13.92 -0.81 -19.25
N ARG A 17 -12.93 -0.83 -18.33
CA ARG A 17 -13.16 -0.79 -16.88
C ARG A 17 -12.07 -0.08 -16.08
N PRO A 18 -11.60 1.11 -16.52
CA PRO A 18 -10.65 1.86 -15.71
C PRO A 18 -11.26 2.24 -14.36
N SER A 19 -10.45 2.29 -13.30
CA SER A 19 -10.89 2.78 -11.98
C SER A 19 -11.62 4.13 -12.10
N LYS A 20 -12.74 4.29 -11.41
CA LYS A 20 -13.68 5.43 -11.45
C LYS A 20 -14.49 5.58 -12.75
N HIS A 21 -14.40 4.60 -13.65
CA HIS A 21 -15.14 4.58 -14.94
C HIS A 21 -15.69 3.18 -15.24
N GLU A 22 -16.32 2.56 -14.23
CA GLU A 22 -16.80 1.18 -14.27
C GLU A 22 -18.22 1.02 -14.81
N GLU A 23 -18.84 2.09 -15.34
CA GLU A 23 -20.22 2.04 -15.82
C GLU A 23 -20.46 0.96 -16.89
N GLN A 24 -19.46 0.72 -17.75
CA GLN A 24 -19.57 -0.27 -18.80
C GLN A 24 -19.53 -1.69 -18.27
N ILE A 25 -18.58 -1.98 -17.37
CA ILE A 25 -18.45 -3.32 -16.77
C ILE A 25 -19.59 -3.61 -15.80
N SER A 26 -20.03 -2.64 -15.00
CA SER A 26 -21.18 -2.80 -14.11
C SER A 26 -22.44 -3.14 -14.92
N ARG A 27 -22.69 -2.47 -16.05
CA ARG A 27 -23.81 -2.79 -16.94
C ARG A 27 -23.65 -4.15 -17.58
N TRP A 28 -22.44 -4.49 -18.06
CA TRP A 28 -22.18 -5.80 -18.66
C TRP A 28 -22.46 -6.94 -17.66
N LEU A 29 -22.08 -6.78 -16.40
CA LEU A 29 -22.38 -7.75 -15.32
C LEU A 29 -23.90 -7.89 -15.10
N GLN A 30 -24.65 -6.78 -15.08
CA GLN A 30 -26.10 -6.81 -14.96
C GLN A 30 -26.76 -7.51 -16.15
N ASP A 31 -26.30 -7.22 -17.38
CA ASP A 31 -26.79 -7.88 -18.61
C ASP A 31 -26.44 -9.38 -18.61
N PHE A 32 -25.26 -9.75 -18.12
CA PHE A 32 -24.87 -11.14 -17.92
C PHE A 32 -25.83 -11.85 -16.97
N ALA A 33 -26.17 -11.27 -15.84
CA ALA A 33 -27.13 -11.83 -14.89
C ALA A 33 -28.52 -12.03 -15.52
N VAL A 34 -29.03 -11.02 -16.22
CA VAL A 34 -30.31 -11.09 -16.93
C VAL A 34 -30.33 -12.21 -17.96
N SER A 35 -29.26 -12.36 -18.76
CA SER A 35 -29.16 -13.40 -19.80
C SER A 35 -29.13 -14.82 -19.24
N HIS A 36 -28.72 -14.99 -17.98
CA HIS A 36 -28.67 -16.28 -17.28
C HIS A 36 -29.83 -16.48 -16.27
N GLY A 37 -30.77 -15.52 -16.18
CA GLY A 37 -31.91 -15.60 -15.24
C GLY A 37 -31.49 -15.50 -13.77
N ILE A 38 -30.40 -14.80 -13.46
CA ILE A 38 -29.83 -14.64 -12.12
C ILE A 38 -30.37 -13.35 -11.48
N GLU A 39 -30.77 -13.42 -10.20
CA GLU A 39 -31.12 -12.22 -9.41
C GLU A 39 -29.92 -11.28 -9.34
N CYS A 40 -30.11 -10.02 -9.71
CA CYS A 40 -29.06 -9.02 -9.73
C CYS A 40 -29.55 -7.68 -9.18
N VAL A 41 -28.72 -7.05 -8.35
CA VAL A 41 -28.93 -5.71 -7.82
C VAL A 41 -27.63 -4.92 -7.98
N ALA A 42 -27.73 -3.66 -8.42
CA ALA A 42 -26.65 -2.69 -8.35
C ALA A 42 -26.99 -1.64 -7.27
N ASP A 43 -26.00 -1.26 -6.46
CA ASP A 43 -26.15 -0.19 -5.50
C ASP A 43 -25.87 1.21 -6.11
N GLU A 44 -25.97 2.26 -5.30
CA GLU A 44 -25.74 3.64 -5.74
C GLU A 44 -24.29 3.92 -6.14
N ALA A 45 -23.34 3.10 -5.66
CA ALA A 45 -21.93 3.17 -6.03
C ALA A 45 -21.63 2.38 -7.30
N MET A 46 -22.61 1.68 -7.87
CA MET A 46 -22.50 0.76 -9.00
C MET A 46 -21.87 -0.61 -8.65
N ASN A 47 -21.67 -0.94 -7.37
CA ASN A 47 -21.38 -2.32 -7.00
C ASN A 47 -22.49 -3.26 -7.49
N VAL A 48 -22.12 -4.44 -7.96
CA VAL A 48 -23.08 -5.42 -8.48
C VAL A 48 -23.13 -6.62 -7.57
N ILE A 49 -24.34 -7.01 -7.14
CA ILE A 49 -24.57 -8.21 -6.34
C ILE A 49 -25.48 -9.15 -7.14
N MET A 50 -24.98 -10.35 -7.43
CA MET A 50 -25.74 -11.43 -8.06
C MET A 50 -26.04 -12.51 -7.03
N ARG A 51 -27.24 -13.15 -7.12
CA ARG A 51 -27.64 -14.19 -6.19
C ARG A 51 -28.16 -15.42 -6.89
N VAL A 52 -27.62 -16.57 -6.52
CA VAL A 52 -28.14 -17.86 -6.95
C VAL A 52 -28.57 -18.70 -5.75
N PRO A 53 -29.72 -19.40 -5.82
CA PRO A 53 -30.15 -20.26 -4.73
C PRO A 53 -29.22 -21.45 -4.56
N ALA A 54 -29.28 -22.09 -3.38
CA ALA A 54 -28.59 -23.34 -3.16
C ALA A 54 -29.07 -24.42 -4.13
N THR A 55 -28.14 -25.31 -4.52
CA THR A 55 -28.49 -26.52 -5.28
C THR A 55 -29.18 -27.56 -4.40
N PRO A 56 -29.94 -28.51 -4.98
CA PRO A 56 -30.63 -29.55 -4.20
C PRO A 56 -29.70 -30.28 -3.23
N GLY A 57 -30.09 -30.29 -1.96
CA GLY A 57 -29.34 -30.87 -0.85
C GLY A 57 -28.44 -29.91 -0.09
N TYR A 58 -28.37 -28.63 -0.48
CA TYR A 58 -27.60 -27.58 0.17
C TYR A 58 -28.46 -26.44 0.73
N GLU A 59 -29.78 -26.60 0.73
CA GLU A 59 -30.74 -25.53 1.08
C GLU A 59 -30.61 -25.04 2.53
N ASP A 60 -30.20 -25.93 3.43
CA ASP A 60 -30.02 -25.65 4.85
C ASP A 60 -28.57 -25.22 5.20
N HIS A 61 -27.68 -25.18 4.22
CA HIS A 61 -26.30 -24.76 4.45
C HIS A 61 -26.17 -23.23 4.48
N GLU A 62 -25.29 -22.71 5.32
CA GLU A 62 -24.93 -21.28 5.32
C GLU A 62 -24.42 -20.87 3.96
N GLY A 63 -24.95 -19.75 3.41
CA GLY A 63 -24.53 -19.21 2.14
C GLY A 63 -23.09 -18.66 2.14
N VAL A 64 -22.56 -18.39 0.95
CA VAL A 64 -21.23 -17.86 0.76
C VAL A 64 -21.22 -16.68 -0.23
N ILE A 65 -20.39 -15.67 0.04
CA ILE A 65 -20.12 -14.56 -0.85
C ILE A 65 -18.84 -14.87 -1.61
N LEU A 66 -18.86 -14.75 -2.94
CA LEU A 66 -17.68 -14.69 -3.80
C LEU A 66 -17.46 -13.23 -4.17
N GLN A 67 -16.30 -12.68 -3.81
CA GLN A 67 -16.04 -11.27 -3.99
C GLN A 67 -14.84 -11.03 -4.89
N ALA A 68 -14.95 -10.04 -5.78
CA ALA A 68 -13.94 -9.58 -6.72
C ALA A 68 -14.17 -8.09 -7.02
N HIS A 69 -13.15 -7.35 -7.50
CA HIS A 69 -13.36 -5.97 -7.95
C HIS A 69 -13.47 -5.87 -9.47
N MET A 70 -14.21 -4.84 -9.94
CA MET A 70 -14.52 -4.68 -11.38
C MET A 70 -13.49 -3.86 -12.13
N ASP A 71 -12.85 -2.91 -11.48
CA ASP A 71 -11.90 -2.00 -12.10
C ASP A 71 -10.56 -2.66 -12.41
N MET A 72 -9.67 -1.94 -13.02
CA MET A 72 -8.29 -2.34 -13.26
C MET A 72 -7.39 -1.13 -13.36
N VAL A 73 -6.13 -1.28 -12.99
CA VAL A 73 -5.07 -0.30 -13.26
C VAL A 73 -4.82 -0.22 -14.77
N CYS A 74 -4.77 1.01 -15.30
CA CYS A 74 -4.63 1.29 -16.72
C CYS A 74 -3.24 1.84 -17.04
N GLU A 75 -2.29 0.92 -17.30
CA GLU A 75 -0.91 1.24 -17.68
C GLU A 75 -0.57 0.67 -19.06
N LYS A 76 0.25 1.38 -19.84
CA LYS A 76 0.72 0.94 -21.14
C LYS A 76 2.14 1.39 -21.42
N ASN A 77 2.83 0.65 -22.30
CA ASN A 77 4.12 1.06 -22.81
C ASN A 77 4.02 2.36 -23.63
N GLY A 78 5.05 3.20 -23.58
CA GLY A 78 5.03 4.53 -24.22
C GLY A 78 4.86 4.53 -25.75
N ASP A 79 5.17 3.43 -26.41
CA ASP A 79 5.03 3.20 -27.85
C ASP A 79 3.66 2.59 -28.26
N VAL A 80 2.83 2.21 -27.30
CA VAL A 80 1.52 1.59 -27.54
C VAL A 80 0.41 2.64 -27.64
N GLN A 81 -0.35 2.58 -28.73
CA GLN A 81 -1.58 3.37 -28.90
C GLN A 81 -2.74 2.55 -28.38
N HIS A 82 -3.32 2.97 -27.26
CA HIS A 82 -4.48 2.32 -26.62
C HIS A 82 -5.26 3.35 -25.80
N ASP A 83 -6.57 3.33 -25.90
CA ASP A 83 -7.50 4.14 -25.13
C ASP A 83 -8.31 3.23 -24.21
N PHE A 84 -7.92 3.14 -22.93
CA PHE A 84 -8.59 2.29 -21.94
C PHE A 84 -10.09 2.61 -21.72
N MET A 85 -10.55 3.76 -22.19
CA MET A 85 -11.98 4.13 -22.12
C MET A 85 -12.81 3.48 -23.23
N ARG A 86 -12.16 2.91 -24.26
CA ARG A 86 -12.85 2.46 -25.48
C ARG A 86 -12.33 1.14 -26.05
N ASP A 87 -11.02 0.93 -25.98
CA ASP A 87 -10.38 -0.18 -26.67
C ASP A 87 -10.39 -1.45 -25.80
N PRO A 88 -10.64 -2.63 -26.40
CA PRO A 88 -10.53 -3.89 -25.70
C PRO A 88 -9.07 -4.23 -25.38
N ILE A 89 -8.83 -4.92 -24.27
CA ILE A 89 -7.52 -5.47 -23.96
C ILE A 89 -7.20 -6.62 -24.90
N GLU A 90 -6.16 -6.46 -25.72
CA GLU A 90 -5.71 -7.50 -26.66
C GLU A 90 -4.82 -8.52 -25.95
N THR A 91 -5.37 -9.71 -25.67
CA THR A 91 -4.65 -10.77 -24.97
C THR A 91 -3.94 -11.72 -25.93
N TYR A 92 -2.87 -12.38 -25.44
CA TYR A 92 -2.17 -13.46 -26.13
C TYR A 92 -1.57 -14.45 -25.13
N ILE A 93 -1.31 -15.68 -25.59
CA ILE A 93 -0.71 -16.72 -24.77
C ILE A 93 0.80 -16.79 -25.09
N ASP A 94 1.62 -16.80 -24.02
CA ASP A 94 3.06 -16.97 -24.07
C ASP A 94 3.45 -18.14 -23.13
N GLY A 95 3.59 -19.32 -23.67
CA GLY A 95 3.78 -20.56 -22.91
C GLY A 95 2.62 -20.86 -21.98
N GLU A 96 2.84 -20.81 -20.67
CA GLU A 96 1.81 -21.02 -19.64
C GLU A 96 1.17 -19.72 -19.14
N TRP A 97 1.48 -18.59 -19.79
CA TRP A 97 1.04 -17.27 -19.35
C TRP A 97 0.07 -16.63 -20.33
N LEU A 98 -1.01 -16.08 -19.80
CA LEU A 98 -1.87 -15.14 -20.51
C LEU A 98 -1.34 -13.72 -20.24
N LYS A 99 -1.18 -12.93 -21.29
CA LYS A 99 -0.61 -11.57 -21.27
C LYS A 99 -1.43 -10.64 -22.17
N ALA A 100 -1.23 -9.32 -21.97
CA ALA A 100 -1.75 -8.28 -22.86
C ALA A 100 -0.66 -7.69 -23.75
N LYS A 101 -1.04 -7.14 -24.91
CA LYS A 101 -0.12 -6.56 -25.89
C LYS A 101 0.27 -5.12 -25.51
N GLY A 102 1.22 -5.00 -24.58
CA GLY A 102 1.80 -3.71 -24.21
C GLY A 102 0.95 -2.83 -23.31
N THR A 103 -0.11 -3.40 -22.75
CA THR A 103 -0.95 -2.81 -21.70
C THR A 103 -0.97 -3.71 -20.47
N THR A 104 -1.51 -3.23 -19.34
CA THR A 104 -2.00 -4.10 -18.25
C THR A 104 -3.01 -5.11 -18.82
N LEU A 105 -3.05 -6.30 -18.22
CA LEU A 105 -3.97 -7.39 -18.62
C LEU A 105 -5.34 -7.23 -17.95
N GLY A 106 -5.34 -6.71 -16.71
CA GLY A 106 -6.51 -6.70 -15.83
C GLY A 106 -6.91 -8.11 -15.39
N GLY A 107 -5.93 -8.99 -15.21
CA GLY A 107 -6.11 -10.25 -14.51
C GLY A 107 -6.56 -10.03 -13.09
N ASP A 108 -5.97 -9.04 -12.47
CA ASP A 108 -6.35 -8.36 -11.24
C ASP A 108 -7.52 -7.38 -11.53
N ASP A 109 -8.77 -7.59 -11.07
CA ASP A 109 -9.30 -8.85 -10.56
C ASP A 109 -10.36 -9.44 -11.52
N GLY A 110 -10.18 -9.20 -12.83
CA GLY A 110 -11.07 -9.76 -13.87
C GLY A 110 -11.12 -11.28 -13.87
N ILE A 111 -10.06 -11.94 -13.35
CA ILE A 111 -10.05 -13.40 -13.26
C ILE A 111 -10.89 -13.89 -12.07
N GLY A 112 -10.93 -13.17 -10.96
CA GLY A 112 -11.82 -13.45 -9.85
C GLY A 112 -13.28 -13.32 -10.24
N ILE A 113 -13.65 -12.24 -10.96
CA ILE A 113 -14.97 -12.11 -11.58
C ILE A 113 -15.28 -13.33 -12.44
N SER A 114 -14.34 -13.72 -13.31
CA SER A 114 -14.54 -14.83 -14.25
C SER A 114 -14.74 -16.16 -13.55
N MET A 115 -14.01 -16.44 -12.46
CA MET A 115 -14.16 -17.63 -11.64
C MET A 115 -15.52 -17.64 -10.91
N ALA A 116 -15.94 -16.52 -10.35
CA ALA A 116 -17.25 -16.39 -9.70
C ALA A 116 -18.39 -16.62 -10.69
N LEU A 117 -18.38 -15.97 -11.85
CA LEU A 117 -19.39 -16.13 -12.90
C LEU A 117 -19.40 -17.56 -13.47
N ALA A 118 -18.24 -18.19 -13.63
CA ALA A 118 -18.15 -19.57 -14.07
C ALA A 118 -18.79 -20.53 -13.07
N ALA A 119 -18.58 -20.30 -11.77
CA ALA A 119 -19.14 -21.12 -10.71
C ALA A 119 -20.67 -21.02 -10.64
N ILE A 120 -21.24 -19.81 -10.63
CA ILE A 120 -22.69 -19.61 -10.51
C ILE A 120 -23.49 -19.99 -11.78
N THR A 121 -22.81 -20.22 -12.88
CA THR A 121 -23.42 -20.67 -14.13
C THR A 121 -23.09 -22.12 -14.49
N ASP A 122 -22.46 -22.86 -13.57
CA ASP A 122 -22.20 -24.30 -13.72
C ASP A 122 -23.33 -25.11 -13.08
N SER A 123 -24.24 -25.64 -13.92
CA SER A 123 -25.39 -26.42 -13.46
C SER A 123 -25.02 -27.75 -12.77
N ASP A 124 -23.79 -28.22 -12.97
CA ASP A 124 -23.33 -29.48 -12.41
C ASP A 124 -22.52 -29.31 -11.11
N LEU A 125 -22.29 -28.07 -10.67
CA LEU A 125 -21.58 -27.74 -9.44
C LEU A 125 -22.55 -27.68 -8.25
N PRO A 126 -22.51 -28.62 -7.29
CA PRO A 126 -23.26 -28.50 -6.04
C PRO A 126 -22.70 -27.39 -5.16
N HIS A 127 -23.58 -26.55 -4.60
CA HIS A 127 -23.18 -25.42 -3.77
C HIS A 127 -24.32 -24.91 -2.86
N PRO A 128 -24.01 -24.28 -1.70
CA PRO A 128 -24.99 -23.51 -0.93
C PRO A 128 -25.45 -22.27 -1.69
N ALA A 129 -26.34 -21.47 -1.14
CA ALA A 129 -26.67 -20.18 -1.73
C ALA A 129 -25.41 -19.33 -1.93
N ILE A 130 -25.23 -18.77 -3.14
CA ILE A 130 -24.07 -17.92 -3.48
C ILE A 130 -24.54 -16.49 -3.74
N GLU A 131 -23.82 -15.55 -3.15
CA GLU A 131 -23.85 -14.14 -3.53
C GLU A 131 -22.49 -13.82 -4.21
N CYS A 132 -22.52 -13.24 -5.42
CA CYS A 132 -21.30 -12.66 -6.00
C CYS A 132 -21.36 -11.14 -5.77
N LEU A 133 -20.36 -10.60 -5.10
CA LEU A 133 -20.17 -9.17 -4.88
C LEU A 133 -19.05 -8.68 -5.77
N PHE A 134 -19.36 -7.77 -6.69
CA PHE A 134 -18.39 -7.11 -7.55
C PHE A 134 -18.34 -5.63 -7.21
N THR A 135 -17.20 -5.15 -6.73
CA THR A 135 -16.98 -3.79 -6.25
C THR A 135 -16.36 -2.88 -7.30
N VAL A 136 -16.53 -1.57 -7.17
CA VAL A 136 -15.92 -0.55 -8.02
C VAL A 136 -14.75 0.12 -7.30
N ASP A 137 -13.78 0.68 -8.07
CA ASP A 137 -12.72 1.58 -7.59
C ASP A 137 -11.92 1.01 -6.41
N GLU A 138 -11.51 -0.26 -6.50
CA GLU A 138 -10.61 -0.88 -5.53
C GLU A 138 -9.23 -0.23 -5.60
N GLU A 139 -8.67 -0.18 -6.80
CA GLU A 139 -7.29 0.15 -7.15
C GLU A 139 -6.86 1.58 -6.79
N THR A 140 -7.80 2.52 -6.67
CA THR A 140 -7.47 3.92 -6.39
C THR A 140 -8.04 4.44 -5.08
N GLY A 141 -9.00 3.71 -4.45
CA GLY A 141 -9.60 4.25 -3.24
C GLY A 141 -10.50 3.32 -2.44
N LEU A 142 -10.67 2.04 -2.82
CA LEU A 142 -11.57 1.10 -2.16
C LEU A 142 -13.02 1.62 -2.06
N THR A 143 -13.41 2.50 -3.01
CA THR A 143 -14.64 3.31 -2.91
C THR A 143 -15.89 2.46 -2.91
N GLY A 144 -15.88 1.36 -3.68
CA GLY A 144 -17.00 0.41 -3.75
C GLY A 144 -17.28 -0.23 -2.41
N ALA A 145 -16.27 -0.79 -1.76
CA ALA A 145 -16.40 -1.39 -0.44
C ALA A 145 -16.79 -0.36 0.62
N MET A 146 -16.22 0.86 0.57
CA MET A 146 -16.59 1.96 1.47
C MET A 146 -18.05 2.37 1.36
N LYS A 147 -18.60 2.38 0.14
CA LYS A 147 -19.97 2.82 -0.15
C LYS A 147 -21.00 1.70 -0.18
N LEU A 148 -20.57 0.44 -0.06
CA LEU A 148 -21.49 -0.70 0.00
C LEU A 148 -22.54 -0.45 1.11
N GLN A 149 -23.80 -0.52 0.77
CA GLN A 149 -24.89 -0.22 1.71
C GLN A 149 -25.07 -1.36 2.73
N ASP A 150 -25.45 -1.00 3.95
CA ASP A 150 -25.73 -1.96 5.01
C ASP A 150 -26.89 -2.89 4.63
N GLY A 151 -26.78 -4.17 4.99
CA GLY A 151 -27.83 -5.17 4.75
C GLY A 151 -27.92 -5.68 3.30
N MET A 152 -27.03 -5.27 2.41
CA MET A 152 -26.98 -5.78 1.04
C MET A 152 -26.50 -7.24 0.99
N LEU A 153 -25.63 -7.65 1.89
CA LEU A 153 -25.10 -9.03 2.00
C LEU A 153 -25.93 -9.82 3.02
N ARG A 154 -26.23 -11.07 2.66
CA ARG A 154 -27.08 -11.97 3.48
C ARG A 154 -26.28 -13.11 4.11
N SER A 155 -25.21 -13.56 3.41
CA SER A 155 -24.36 -14.67 3.84
C SER A 155 -23.33 -14.23 4.87
N LYS A 156 -22.79 -15.19 5.64
CA LYS A 156 -21.81 -14.92 6.71
C LYS A 156 -20.40 -15.38 6.38
N ARG A 157 -20.22 -16.03 5.24
CA ARG A 157 -18.93 -16.49 4.73
C ARG A 157 -18.57 -15.70 3.49
N LEU A 158 -17.31 -15.29 3.35
CA LEU A 158 -16.83 -14.57 2.17
C LEU A 158 -15.50 -15.14 1.70
N ILE A 159 -15.46 -15.48 0.42
CA ILE A 159 -14.23 -15.85 -0.29
C ILE A 159 -13.92 -14.69 -1.24
N ASN A 160 -12.90 -13.89 -0.90
CA ASN A 160 -12.34 -12.90 -1.80
C ASN A 160 -11.45 -13.63 -2.82
N LEU A 161 -11.51 -13.23 -4.09
CA LEU A 161 -10.84 -13.90 -5.21
C LEU A 161 -9.68 -13.09 -5.79
N ASP A 162 -9.23 -12.10 -5.05
CA ASP A 162 -8.31 -11.02 -5.42
C ASP A 162 -6.85 -11.28 -4.98
N SER A 163 -6.51 -12.52 -4.64
CA SER A 163 -5.12 -12.87 -4.34
C SER A 163 -4.35 -13.27 -5.60
N GLU A 164 -3.04 -13.01 -5.59
CA GLU A 164 -2.15 -13.17 -6.74
C GLU A 164 -1.20 -14.37 -6.63
N ASP A 165 -1.30 -15.15 -5.56
CA ASP A 165 -0.35 -16.23 -5.23
C ASP A 165 -1.02 -17.61 -5.14
N ASP A 166 -0.57 -18.52 -5.97
CA ASP A 166 -1.07 -19.90 -6.02
C ASP A 166 -0.78 -20.69 -4.73
N GLY A 167 -1.80 -21.37 -4.21
CA GLY A 167 -1.67 -22.22 -3.01
C GLY A 167 -1.49 -21.45 -1.72
N GLN A 168 -1.85 -20.16 -1.71
CA GLN A 168 -1.85 -19.33 -0.52
C GLN A 168 -3.29 -18.95 -0.13
N ILE A 169 -3.53 -18.82 1.17
CA ILE A 169 -4.79 -18.33 1.75
C ILE A 169 -4.45 -17.14 2.61
N PHE A 170 -4.99 -15.99 2.29
CA PHE A 170 -4.87 -14.83 3.17
C PHE A 170 -6.07 -14.77 4.10
N ILE A 171 -5.80 -14.51 5.39
CA ILE A 171 -6.79 -14.47 6.47
C ILE A 171 -6.75 -13.14 7.25
N GLY A 172 -6.04 -12.16 6.73
CA GLY A 172 -5.89 -10.85 7.36
C GLY A 172 -5.11 -9.88 6.50
N CYS A 173 -5.37 -8.60 6.70
CA CYS A 173 -4.66 -7.52 6.03
C CYS A 173 -4.48 -6.30 6.96
N ALA A 174 -3.50 -5.44 6.65
CA ALA A 174 -3.35 -4.20 7.39
C ALA A 174 -4.30 -3.12 6.86
N GLY A 175 -4.94 -2.41 7.79
CA GLY A 175 -5.50 -1.11 7.52
C GLY A 175 -4.42 -0.04 7.40
N GLY A 176 -4.76 1.10 6.82
CA GLY A 176 -3.84 2.21 6.65
C GLY A 176 -4.47 3.55 7.01
N ILE A 177 -3.64 4.50 7.42
CA ILE A 177 -3.99 5.90 7.57
C ILE A 177 -2.76 6.77 7.31
N ASP A 178 -2.95 7.83 6.54
CA ASP A 178 -1.88 8.77 6.24
C ASP A 178 -1.99 9.99 7.15
N THR A 179 -0.83 10.54 7.54
CA THR A 179 -0.75 11.79 8.28
C THR A 179 0.05 12.79 7.47
N LEU A 180 -0.55 13.96 7.26
CA LEU A 180 0.04 15.12 6.61
C LEU A 180 0.28 16.20 7.65
N ALA A 181 1.53 16.65 7.81
CA ALA A 181 1.88 17.75 8.68
C ALA A 181 2.53 18.88 7.89
N LYS A 182 2.26 20.13 8.32
CA LYS A 182 2.87 21.32 7.74
C LYS A 182 3.43 22.22 8.81
N MET A 183 4.66 22.66 8.60
CA MET A 183 5.34 23.67 9.39
C MET A 183 5.47 24.94 8.54
N HIS A 184 4.71 25.97 8.85
CA HIS A 184 4.83 27.27 8.19
C HIS A 184 5.99 28.08 8.78
N TYR A 185 6.68 28.83 7.96
CA TYR A 185 7.76 29.70 8.39
C TYR A 185 7.94 30.87 7.42
N GLU A 186 8.44 31.99 7.95
CA GLU A 186 8.93 33.09 7.15
C GLU A 186 10.44 32.93 7.00
N PRO A 187 10.97 32.81 5.77
CA PRO A 187 12.41 32.69 5.56
C PRO A 187 13.16 33.89 6.12
N VAL A 188 14.29 33.64 6.74
CA VAL A 188 15.17 34.69 7.25
C VAL A 188 16.44 34.81 6.42
N SER A 189 16.99 36.02 6.30
CA SER A 189 18.26 36.24 5.62
C SER A 189 19.45 35.70 6.46
N VAL A 190 20.61 35.52 5.82
CA VAL A 190 21.86 35.08 6.50
C VAL A 190 22.17 35.96 7.72
N SER A 191 22.03 37.28 7.61
CA SER A 191 22.32 38.24 8.70
C SER A 191 21.34 38.09 9.87
N GLU A 192 20.07 37.88 9.60
CA GLU A 192 19.03 37.70 10.62
C GLU A 192 19.16 36.34 11.31
N ALA A 193 19.48 35.29 10.57
CA ALA A 193 19.68 33.95 11.10
C ALA A 193 20.83 33.88 12.11
N VAL A 194 21.93 34.57 11.84
CA VAL A 194 23.08 34.68 12.76
C VAL A 194 22.72 35.51 14.01
N CYS A 195 21.91 36.55 13.84
CA CYS A 195 21.52 37.45 14.94
C CYS A 195 20.56 36.75 15.93
N GLN A 196 19.62 35.95 15.46
CA GLN A 196 18.61 35.29 16.28
C GLN A 196 19.21 34.33 17.32
N ARG A 197 20.34 33.72 17.03
CA ARG A 197 20.95 32.70 17.91
C ARG A 197 22.03 33.25 18.84
N SER A 198 22.83 34.21 18.40
CA SER A 198 23.92 34.78 19.20
C SER A 198 23.47 35.83 20.20
N GLY A 199 22.25 36.36 20.08
CA GLY A 199 21.76 37.49 20.91
C GLY A 199 22.55 38.79 20.71
N LEU A 200 23.50 38.80 19.78
CA LEU A 200 24.40 39.92 19.49
C LEU A 200 24.30 40.32 18.02
N CYS A 201 23.44 41.28 17.72
CA CYS A 201 23.19 41.78 16.35
C CYS A 201 24.40 42.43 15.63
N SER A 202 25.60 42.32 16.15
CA SER A 202 26.77 43.03 15.66
C SER A 202 28.04 42.21 15.44
N VAL A 203 28.00 40.89 15.58
CA VAL A 203 29.18 40.05 15.38
C VAL A 203 28.98 39.12 14.21
N SER A 204 29.57 39.48 13.07
CA SER A 204 29.90 38.51 12.02
C SER A 204 30.70 37.39 12.70
N PRO A 205 30.36 36.09 12.50
CA PRO A 205 31.16 35.00 13.07
C PRO A 205 32.62 35.25 12.68
N GLN A 206 33.53 35.32 13.67
CA GLN A 206 34.96 35.46 13.35
C GLN A 206 35.35 34.25 12.49
N GLY A 207 35.63 34.49 11.19
CA GLY A 207 36.04 33.45 10.24
C GLY A 207 35.02 33.06 9.16
N GLY A 208 33.77 33.61 9.20
CA GLY A 208 32.75 33.33 8.17
C GLY A 208 31.95 32.04 8.40
N LEU A 209 31.03 31.76 7.47
CA LEU A 209 30.18 30.56 7.43
C LEU A 209 30.62 29.62 6.31
N LEU A 210 30.48 28.33 6.51
CA LEU A 210 30.66 27.28 5.51
C LEU A 210 29.29 26.69 5.19
N ALA A 211 28.88 26.77 3.93
CA ALA A 211 27.70 26.04 3.45
C ALA A 211 28.08 24.64 3.03
N VAL A 212 27.30 23.66 3.49
CA VAL A 212 27.47 22.25 3.19
C VAL A 212 26.15 21.61 2.78
N LYS A 213 26.24 20.68 1.85
CA LYS A 213 25.13 19.82 1.41
C LYS A 213 25.37 18.41 1.93
N LEU A 214 24.40 17.89 2.61
CA LEU A 214 24.29 16.49 2.98
C LEU A 214 23.41 15.78 1.98
N ARG A 215 23.79 14.62 1.51
CA ARG A 215 22.99 13.80 0.61
C ARG A 215 23.07 12.33 1.01
N VAL A 216 21.90 11.70 1.02
CA VAL A 216 21.72 10.25 1.12
C VAL A 216 21.12 9.78 -0.19
N SER A 217 21.72 8.75 -0.80
CA SER A 217 21.25 8.18 -2.07
C SER A 217 21.63 6.71 -2.19
N GLY A 218 21.14 6.02 -3.22
CA GLY A 218 21.46 4.63 -3.50
C GLY A 218 20.79 3.61 -2.58
N LEU A 219 19.82 4.02 -1.75
CA LEU A 219 19.07 3.08 -0.92
C LEU A 219 18.08 2.26 -1.75
N LEU A 220 17.80 1.04 -1.30
CA LEU A 220 16.85 0.12 -1.93
C LEU A 220 15.43 0.69 -1.94
N GLY A 221 15.01 1.32 -0.84
CA GLY A 221 13.63 1.75 -0.67
C GLY A 221 12.68 0.55 -0.58
N GLY A 222 11.52 0.61 -1.23
CA GLY A 222 10.54 -0.46 -1.31
C GLY A 222 9.17 -0.06 -0.77
N HIS A 223 8.23 -1.00 -0.78
CA HIS A 223 6.89 -0.78 -0.30
C HIS A 223 6.84 -0.61 1.23
N SER A 224 6.14 0.41 1.72
CA SER A 224 6.08 0.74 3.15
C SER A 224 5.34 -0.29 4.01
N GLY A 225 4.64 -1.26 3.40
CA GLY A 225 4.07 -2.42 4.05
C GLY A 225 5.02 -3.62 3.97
N ASP A 226 5.18 -4.20 2.80
CA ASP A 226 5.83 -5.50 2.59
C ASP A 226 7.34 -5.49 2.82
N ASP A 227 7.97 -4.32 2.75
CA ASP A 227 9.41 -4.18 2.91
C ASP A 227 9.85 -3.51 4.22
N ILE A 228 8.91 -3.08 5.06
CA ILE A 228 9.19 -2.26 6.24
C ILE A 228 10.01 -2.97 7.32
N ASN A 229 9.96 -4.31 7.37
CA ASN A 229 10.70 -5.14 8.31
C ASN A 229 11.96 -5.79 7.71
N LYS A 230 12.34 -5.42 6.48
CA LYS A 230 13.51 -6.02 5.79
C LYS A 230 14.84 -5.34 6.11
N GLY A 231 14.88 -4.51 7.15
CA GLY A 231 16.11 -3.85 7.59
C GLY A 231 16.62 -2.76 6.65
N ARG A 232 15.76 -2.24 5.77
CA ARG A 232 16.09 -1.15 4.83
C ARG A 232 16.19 0.18 5.56
N ALA A 233 17.12 1.02 5.13
CA ALA A 233 17.30 2.37 5.64
C ALA A 233 16.27 3.33 5.05
N ASN A 234 15.92 4.39 5.80
CA ASN A 234 15.12 5.51 5.34
C ASN A 234 16.00 6.76 5.23
N ALA A 235 16.12 7.31 4.02
CA ALA A 235 16.98 8.45 3.75
C ALA A 235 16.60 9.70 4.58
N ASN A 236 15.32 9.93 4.83
CA ASN A 236 14.85 11.04 5.66
C ASN A 236 15.38 10.91 7.09
N GLN A 237 15.32 9.71 7.68
CA GLN A 237 15.83 9.47 9.02
C GLN A 237 17.35 9.67 9.10
N LEU A 238 18.11 9.20 8.11
CA LEU A 238 19.56 9.33 8.11
C LEU A 238 19.99 10.80 8.14
N ILE A 239 19.37 11.65 7.31
CA ILE A 239 19.62 13.10 7.35
C ILE A 239 19.24 13.69 8.70
N VAL A 240 18.06 13.37 9.22
CA VAL A 240 17.56 13.89 10.50
C VAL A 240 18.46 13.47 11.67
N TRP A 241 18.89 12.21 11.72
CA TRP A 241 19.78 11.71 12.78
C TRP A 241 21.14 12.42 12.79
N PHE A 242 21.70 12.67 11.61
CA PHE A 242 22.94 13.44 11.55
C PHE A 242 22.75 14.90 12.00
N LEU A 243 21.69 15.56 11.54
CA LEU A 243 21.37 16.93 11.98
C LEU A 243 21.17 16.99 13.50
N ALA A 244 20.36 16.09 14.07
CA ALA A 244 20.14 16.03 15.51
C ALA A 244 21.44 15.81 16.31
N ARG A 245 22.35 14.97 15.80
CA ARG A 245 23.66 14.69 16.41
C ARG A 245 24.56 15.90 16.49
N ILE A 246 24.63 16.70 15.42
CA ILE A 246 25.55 17.84 15.36
C ILE A 246 24.94 19.12 15.94
N TRP A 247 23.61 19.21 16.05
CA TRP A 247 22.92 20.40 16.52
C TRP A 247 23.39 20.93 17.90
N PRO A 248 23.64 20.09 18.90
CA PRO A 248 24.15 20.55 20.19
C PRO A 248 25.60 21.01 20.17
N GLN A 249 26.35 20.69 19.11
CA GLN A 249 27.82 20.87 19.05
C GLN A 249 28.23 22.17 18.41
N THR A 250 27.38 22.77 17.57
CA THR A 250 27.72 23.98 16.81
C THR A 250 26.48 24.77 16.39
N ASP A 251 26.70 26.01 15.95
CA ASP A 251 25.65 26.82 15.38
C ASP A 251 25.32 26.37 13.95
N ILE A 252 24.12 25.79 13.79
CA ILE A 252 23.60 25.36 12.51
C ILE A 252 22.53 26.31 12.03
N GLN A 253 22.58 26.67 10.75
CA GLN A 253 21.48 27.32 10.05
C GLN A 253 21.02 26.39 8.93
N LEU A 254 19.79 25.87 9.01
CA LEU A 254 19.22 24.96 8.01
C LEU A 254 18.58 25.80 6.90
N ALA A 255 19.06 25.63 5.67
CA ALA A 255 18.56 26.31 4.50
C ALA A 255 17.50 25.49 3.76
N SER A 256 17.72 24.18 3.63
CA SER A 256 16.75 23.30 3.00
C SER A 256 16.82 21.88 3.54
N ILE A 257 15.68 21.16 3.45
CA ILE A 257 15.58 19.74 3.71
C ILE A 257 14.52 19.15 2.79
N ASN A 258 14.88 18.09 2.03
CA ASN A 258 13.98 17.39 1.13
C ASN A 258 14.33 15.91 1.08
N GLY A 259 13.32 15.03 1.00
CA GLY A 259 13.53 13.60 0.80
C GLY A 259 12.24 12.84 0.60
N GLY A 260 12.37 11.62 0.06
CA GLY A 260 11.25 10.75 -0.27
C GLY A 260 10.32 11.33 -1.33
N ASN A 261 9.36 10.55 -1.81
CA ASN A 261 8.40 10.98 -2.81
C ASN A 261 6.98 10.43 -2.53
N LEU A 262 6.81 9.12 -2.57
CA LEU A 262 5.52 8.44 -2.47
C LEU A 262 5.21 8.07 -1.01
N ARG A 263 3.95 8.23 -0.60
CA ARG A 263 3.50 7.90 0.77
C ARG A 263 3.66 6.42 1.13
N ASN A 264 3.49 5.54 0.15
CA ASN A 264 3.60 4.09 0.30
C ASN A 264 5.00 3.53 -0.02
N ALA A 265 6.02 4.38 -0.13
CA ALA A 265 7.40 3.98 -0.39
C ALA A 265 8.35 4.43 0.73
N ILE A 266 9.33 3.59 1.06
CA ILE A 266 10.44 3.94 1.96
C ILE A 266 11.35 4.92 1.21
N ALA A 267 11.71 6.04 1.86
CA ALA A 267 12.51 7.09 1.22
C ALA A 267 13.91 6.60 0.83
N ARG A 268 14.22 6.66 -0.46
CA ARG A 268 15.50 6.20 -1.03
C ARG A 268 16.56 7.28 -1.09
N GLU A 269 16.14 8.53 -1.16
CA GLU A 269 17.02 9.69 -1.28
C GLU A 269 16.51 10.82 -0.38
N ALA A 270 17.45 11.55 0.19
CA ALA A 270 17.20 12.78 0.92
C ALA A 270 18.41 13.69 0.86
N GLU A 271 18.16 14.99 0.99
CA GLU A 271 19.21 16.01 1.05
C GLU A 271 18.86 17.11 2.03
N ALA A 272 19.89 17.73 2.59
CA ALA A 272 19.77 18.95 3.38
C ALA A 272 20.93 19.90 3.06
N VAL A 273 20.65 21.19 3.04
CA VAL A 273 21.65 22.26 2.92
C VAL A 273 21.63 23.07 4.19
N LEU A 274 22.81 23.23 4.79
CA LEU A 274 22.98 23.98 6.04
C LEU A 274 24.28 24.77 6.04
N THR A 275 24.39 25.71 6.97
CA THR A 275 25.65 26.37 7.28
C THR A 275 26.13 26.05 8.68
N VAL A 276 27.44 26.00 8.82
CA VAL A 276 28.16 25.92 10.11
C VAL A 276 29.24 27.01 10.14
N PRO A 277 29.75 27.39 11.33
CA PRO A 277 30.92 28.25 11.40
C PRO A 277 32.12 27.65 10.66
N MET A 278 32.89 28.48 9.95
CA MET A 278 34.09 28.00 9.23
C MET A 278 35.09 27.28 10.17
N SER A 279 35.13 27.64 11.42
CA SER A 279 35.93 26.98 12.46
C SER A 279 35.51 25.52 12.71
N TYR A 280 34.28 25.14 12.36
CA TYR A 280 33.75 23.79 12.53
C TYR A 280 33.98 22.89 11.28
N LYS A 281 34.64 23.41 10.25
CA LYS A 281 34.82 22.72 8.96
C LYS A 281 35.43 21.33 9.09
N GLU A 282 36.49 21.17 9.84
CA GLU A 282 37.13 19.86 9.98
C GLU A 282 36.33 18.96 10.93
N GLN A 283 35.70 19.53 11.95
CA GLN A 283 34.89 18.76 12.88
C GLN A 283 33.65 18.16 12.22
N ILE A 284 32.94 18.91 11.36
CA ILE A 284 31.76 18.35 10.66
C ILE A 284 32.12 17.18 9.74
N ARG A 285 33.32 17.22 9.13
CA ARG A 285 33.82 16.09 8.31
C ARG A 285 34.12 14.86 9.17
N ILE A 286 34.73 15.06 10.34
CA ILE A 286 35.01 13.98 11.30
C ILE A 286 33.68 13.36 11.76
N GLU A 287 32.72 14.18 12.18
CA GLU A 287 31.40 13.71 12.62
C GLU A 287 30.65 12.98 11.51
N TRP A 288 30.73 13.48 10.27
CA TRP A 288 30.13 12.81 9.11
C TRP A 288 30.76 11.46 8.85
N ASN A 289 32.08 11.37 8.81
CA ASN A 289 32.77 10.09 8.57
C ASN A 289 32.46 9.06 9.67
N HIS A 290 32.38 9.48 10.94
CA HIS A 290 31.95 8.61 12.03
C HIS A 290 30.49 8.16 11.83
N PHE A 291 29.62 9.06 11.41
CA PHE A 291 28.22 8.72 11.12
C PHE A 291 28.11 7.74 9.96
N VAL A 292 28.84 7.96 8.86
CA VAL A 292 28.91 7.04 7.71
C VAL A 292 29.31 5.63 8.17
N ALA A 293 30.41 5.51 8.90
CA ALA A 293 30.91 4.22 9.38
C ALA A 293 29.88 3.51 10.31
N GLN A 294 29.13 4.27 11.11
CA GLN A 294 28.07 3.72 11.93
C GLN A 294 26.89 3.22 11.09
N MET A 295 26.45 3.99 10.09
CA MET A 295 25.36 3.61 9.20
C MET A 295 25.72 2.42 8.31
N GLU A 296 26.95 2.35 7.82
CA GLU A 296 27.47 1.17 7.13
C GLU A 296 27.45 -0.08 8.03
N GLY A 297 27.79 0.08 9.31
CA GLY A 297 27.71 -1.02 10.28
C GLY A 297 26.29 -1.49 10.58
N VAL A 298 25.29 -0.61 10.48
CA VAL A 298 23.87 -0.94 10.73
C VAL A 298 23.17 -1.47 9.48
N PHE A 299 23.37 -0.82 8.34
CA PHE A 299 22.59 -1.06 7.12
C PHE A 299 23.37 -1.68 5.98
N GLY A 300 24.70 -1.69 6.02
CA GLY A 300 25.56 -2.06 4.88
C GLY A 300 25.41 -3.51 4.40
N GLU A 301 24.85 -4.42 5.19
CA GLU A 301 24.53 -5.76 4.73
C GLU A 301 23.33 -5.78 3.76
N VAL A 302 22.36 -4.89 3.98
CA VAL A 302 21.15 -4.76 3.17
C VAL A 302 21.34 -3.73 2.08
N GLU A 303 21.85 -2.55 2.42
CA GLU A 303 21.98 -1.38 1.54
C GLU A 303 23.36 -1.33 0.86
N LYS A 304 23.60 -2.21 -0.12
CA LYS A 304 24.92 -2.36 -0.79
C LYS A 304 25.36 -1.13 -1.58
N ASP A 305 24.41 -0.35 -2.10
CA ASP A 305 24.66 0.84 -2.92
C ASP A 305 24.48 2.15 -2.15
N MET A 306 24.32 2.09 -0.83
CA MET A 306 24.14 3.27 0.04
C MET A 306 25.31 4.25 -0.13
N ARG A 307 24.96 5.51 -0.38
CA ARG A 307 25.91 6.63 -0.49
C ARG A 307 25.49 7.74 0.45
N LEU A 308 26.43 8.17 1.26
CA LEU A 308 26.31 9.26 2.21
C LEU A 308 27.38 10.30 1.88
N ASP A 309 26.96 11.42 1.28
CA ASP A 309 27.84 12.45 0.78
C ASP A 309 27.74 13.75 1.60
N LEU A 310 28.88 14.38 1.90
CA LEU A 310 28.99 15.71 2.48
C LEU A 310 29.87 16.55 1.59
N GLU A 311 29.29 17.57 0.96
CA GLU A 311 29.96 18.44 0.01
C GLU A 311 29.84 19.91 0.46
N THR A 312 30.84 20.73 0.09
CA THR A 312 30.70 22.18 0.19
C THR A 312 29.86 22.67 -0.99
N CYS A 313 28.97 23.61 -0.74
CA CYS A 313 28.12 24.19 -1.77
C CYS A 313 28.09 25.73 -1.66
N ASP A 314 27.43 26.37 -2.63
CA ASP A 314 27.18 27.79 -2.59
C ASP A 314 26.23 28.13 -1.44
N MET A 315 26.44 29.34 -0.87
CA MET A 315 25.59 29.87 0.20
C MET A 315 24.20 30.17 -0.37
N LEU A 316 23.17 29.72 0.34
CA LEU A 316 21.80 30.11 0.03
C LEU A 316 21.46 31.44 0.68
N ASP A 317 20.54 32.20 0.07
CA ASP A 317 20.17 33.55 0.53
C ASP A 317 19.27 33.53 1.76
N THR A 318 18.51 32.44 1.94
CA THR A 318 17.51 32.32 2.97
C THR A 318 17.59 31.02 3.74
N PHE A 319 17.14 31.06 5.00
CA PHE A 319 17.16 29.96 5.94
C PHE A 319 15.82 29.81 6.67
N ILE A 320 15.57 28.63 7.18
CA ILE A 320 14.48 28.38 8.13
C ILE A 320 14.89 29.04 9.48
N PRO A 321 14.01 29.79 10.15
CA PRO A 321 14.30 30.35 11.49
C PRO A 321 14.86 29.29 12.42
N SER A 322 15.92 29.58 13.13
CA SER A 322 16.73 28.60 13.86
C SER A 322 15.95 27.79 14.90
N ASP A 323 14.98 28.43 15.59
CA ASP A 323 14.11 27.78 16.56
C ASP A 323 13.14 26.79 15.88
N LYS A 324 12.56 27.18 14.71
CA LYS A 324 11.69 26.31 13.91
C LYS A 324 12.47 25.15 13.31
N ALA A 325 13.66 25.40 12.77
CA ALA A 325 14.52 24.36 12.23
C ALA A 325 14.93 23.33 13.31
N TYR A 326 15.29 23.79 14.49
CA TYR A 326 15.60 22.91 15.62
C TYR A 326 14.41 22.04 16.03
N ARG A 327 13.23 22.66 16.21
CA ARG A 327 12.00 21.93 16.55
C ARG A 327 11.66 20.90 15.47
N LEU A 328 11.80 21.26 14.18
CA LEU A 328 11.56 20.35 13.07
C LEU A 328 12.45 19.11 13.14
N VAL A 329 13.77 19.32 13.31
CA VAL A 329 14.71 18.20 13.37
C VAL A 329 14.41 17.32 14.59
N MET A 330 14.11 17.89 15.75
CA MET A 330 13.75 17.12 16.95
C MET A 330 12.41 16.38 16.78
N ALA A 331 11.39 17.03 16.23
CA ALA A 331 10.09 16.40 15.95
C ALA A 331 10.22 15.22 14.96
N LEU A 332 11.02 15.38 13.91
CA LEU A 332 11.29 14.31 12.96
C LEU A 332 12.14 13.17 13.56
N CYS A 333 13.03 13.49 14.49
CA CYS A 333 13.82 12.48 15.21
C CYS A 333 12.95 11.63 16.15
N GLU A 334 11.97 12.25 16.81
CA GLU A 334 11.01 11.59 17.69
C GLU A 334 9.85 10.93 16.95
N CYS A 335 9.64 11.29 15.67
CA CYS A 335 8.57 10.72 14.87
C CYS A 335 8.83 9.23 14.63
N PRO A 336 7.90 8.34 15.02
CA PRO A 336 8.07 6.91 14.80
C PRO A 336 8.26 6.55 13.33
N HIS A 337 9.13 5.59 13.05
CA HIS A 337 9.33 5.00 11.73
C HIS A 337 9.73 3.53 11.83
N GLY A 338 9.31 2.74 10.84
CA GLY A 338 9.64 1.33 10.74
C GLY A 338 8.58 0.40 11.31
N MET A 339 8.97 -0.84 11.54
CA MET A 339 8.15 -1.86 12.19
C MET A 339 8.06 -1.54 13.69
N ILE A 340 6.83 -1.42 14.20
CA ILE A 340 6.54 -1.10 15.61
C ILE A 340 6.17 -2.37 16.39
N ALA A 341 5.37 -3.25 15.79
CA ALA A 341 4.97 -4.51 16.41
C ALA A 341 4.86 -5.64 15.40
N MET A 342 5.19 -6.85 15.86
CA MET A 342 4.96 -8.09 15.11
C MET A 342 3.65 -8.73 15.56
N SER A 343 2.97 -9.43 14.64
CA SER A 343 1.75 -10.17 14.96
C SER A 343 2.04 -11.29 15.97
N LYS A 344 1.14 -11.42 16.94
CA LYS A 344 1.18 -12.53 17.92
C LYS A 344 0.58 -13.80 17.36
N GLU A 345 -0.38 -13.66 16.44
CA GLU A 345 -1.12 -14.77 15.84
C GLU A 345 -0.39 -15.36 14.64
N MET A 346 0.38 -14.54 13.92
CA MET A 346 1.06 -14.92 12.67
C MET A 346 2.57 -14.65 12.79
N PRO A 347 3.39 -15.64 13.15
CA PRO A 347 4.85 -15.47 13.22
C PRO A 347 5.46 -14.96 11.90
N GLY A 348 6.27 -13.91 11.97
CA GLY A 348 6.91 -13.30 10.80
C GLY A 348 6.12 -12.16 10.14
N LEU A 349 4.84 -12.00 10.47
CA LEU A 349 4.00 -10.90 9.98
C LEU A 349 4.21 -9.64 10.82
N VAL A 350 4.34 -8.50 10.18
CA VAL A 350 4.24 -7.19 10.84
C VAL A 350 2.78 -6.91 11.18
N GLU A 351 2.50 -6.61 12.45
CA GLU A 351 1.17 -6.15 12.90
C GLU A 351 1.01 -4.66 12.65
N THR A 352 2.00 -3.87 13.11
CA THR A 352 1.91 -2.40 13.14
C THR A 352 3.22 -1.78 12.66
N SER A 353 3.12 -0.80 11.77
CA SER A 353 4.26 -0.06 11.24
C SER A 353 3.91 1.38 10.90
N THR A 354 4.93 2.21 10.73
CA THR A 354 4.79 3.56 10.19
C THR A 354 5.96 3.91 9.28
N ASN A 355 5.72 4.74 8.28
CA ASN A 355 6.71 5.17 7.30
C ASN A 355 6.81 6.71 7.28
N LEU A 356 7.97 7.25 7.59
CA LEU A 356 8.31 8.65 7.31
C LEU A 356 8.59 8.79 5.80
N ALA A 357 7.54 8.98 5.03
CA ALA A 357 7.53 8.82 3.58
C ALA A 357 8.22 9.96 2.85
N SER A 358 7.89 11.20 3.19
CA SER A 358 8.49 12.36 2.54
C SER A 358 8.59 13.60 3.44
N ILE A 359 9.62 14.38 3.17
CA ILE A 359 9.80 15.76 3.68
C ILE A 359 9.97 16.63 2.45
N LYS A 360 9.11 17.61 2.24
CA LYS A 360 9.14 18.49 1.06
C LYS A 360 9.08 19.95 1.47
N MET A 361 10.16 20.66 1.17
CA MET A 361 10.21 22.11 1.32
C MET A 361 9.42 22.75 0.19
N LYS A 362 8.47 23.61 0.55
CA LYS A 362 7.63 24.41 -0.33
C LYS A 362 7.84 25.88 -0.04
N GLU A 363 7.24 26.75 -0.83
CA GLU A 363 7.28 28.18 -0.57
C GLU A 363 6.49 28.50 0.72
N GLY A 364 7.21 28.93 1.76
CA GLY A 364 6.62 29.34 3.04
C GLY A 364 6.24 28.20 4.01
N TYR A 365 6.43 26.92 3.65
CA TYR A 365 6.19 25.81 4.57
C TYR A 365 6.98 24.55 4.21
N ILE A 366 7.09 23.64 5.18
CA ILE A 366 7.61 22.28 4.98
C ILE A 366 6.46 21.31 5.18
N GLU A 367 6.29 20.42 4.22
CA GLU A 367 5.29 19.35 4.20
C GLU A 367 5.92 18.02 4.56
N ILE A 368 5.32 17.30 5.51
CA ILE A 368 5.78 16.00 5.97
C ILE A 368 4.64 15.01 5.79
N ASN A 369 4.92 13.91 5.09
CA ASN A 369 3.96 12.82 4.90
C ASN A 369 4.45 11.56 5.61
N THR A 370 3.57 10.94 6.37
CA THR A 370 3.77 9.64 7.00
C THR A 370 2.59 8.73 6.71
N SER A 371 2.81 7.41 6.73
CA SER A 371 1.76 6.42 6.54
C SER A 371 1.84 5.38 7.64
N GLN A 372 0.76 5.17 8.38
CA GLN A 372 0.65 4.22 9.47
C GLN A 372 -0.19 3.03 9.01
N ARG A 373 0.25 1.82 9.36
CA ARG A 373 -0.44 0.58 9.02
C ARG A 373 -0.58 -0.32 10.23
N SER A 374 -1.73 -0.98 10.37
CA SER A 374 -1.91 -2.05 11.35
C SER A 374 -3.09 -2.95 10.96
N SER A 375 -2.98 -4.25 11.26
CA SER A 375 -4.12 -5.17 11.22
C SER A 375 -5.05 -5.01 12.44
N ILE A 376 -4.61 -4.24 13.45
CA ILE A 376 -5.37 -3.98 14.69
C ILE A 376 -5.74 -2.49 14.72
N GLU A 377 -7.03 -2.18 14.64
CA GLU A 377 -7.54 -0.81 14.59
C GLU A 377 -7.06 0.06 15.77
N ALA A 378 -7.13 -0.47 16.99
CA ALA A 378 -6.66 0.25 18.18
C ALA A 378 -5.16 0.61 18.10
N SER A 379 -4.32 -0.31 17.57
CA SER A 379 -2.88 -0.08 17.37
C SER A 379 -2.64 0.97 16.29
N LYS A 380 -3.40 0.92 15.18
CA LYS A 380 -3.34 1.93 14.11
C LYS A 380 -3.64 3.34 14.62
N HIS A 381 -4.74 3.49 15.37
CA HIS A 381 -5.12 4.77 15.94
C HIS A 381 -4.16 5.27 17.01
N HIS A 382 -3.61 4.38 17.84
CA HIS A 382 -2.58 4.76 18.80
C HIS A 382 -1.30 5.25 18.12
N LEU A 383 -0.86 4.55 17.08
CA LEU A 383 0.33 4.96 16.31
C LEU A 383 0.10 6.28 15.55
N LYS A 384 -1.09 6.47 14.96
CA LYS A 384 -1.50 7.75 14.37
C LYS A 384 -1.36 8.89 15.38
N TRP A 385 -1.91 8.71 16.58
CA TRP A 385 -1.81 9.69 17.65
C TRP A 385 -0.35 9.96 18.07
N ALA A 386 0.50 8.93 18.18
CA ALA A 386 1.91 9.10 18.51
C ALA A 386 2.66 9.93 17.46
N VAL A 387 2.39 9.68 16.16
CA VAL A 387 2.93 10.48 15.04
C VAL A 387 2.44 11.92 15.11
N GLU A 388 1.16 12.13 15.34
CA GLU A 388 0.57 13.47 15.51
C GLU A 388 1.25 14.24 16.65
N GLN A 389 1.43 13.61 17.84
CA GLN A 389 2.08 14.25 18.97
C GLN A 389 3.55 14.64 18.66
N ALA A 390 4.31 13.75 18.00
CA ALA A 390 5.68 14.03 17.61
C ALA A 390 5.76 15.21 16.61
N LEU A 391 4.95 15.20 15.57
CA LEU A 391 4.97 16.24 14.54
C LEU A 391 4.41 17.58 15.02
N SER A 392 3.44 17.58 15.95
CA SER A 392 2.88 18.79 16.58
C SER A 392 3.89 19.58 17.42
N LEU A 393 5.06 19.01 17.75
CA LEU A 393 6.15 19.75 18.39
C LEU A 393 6.74 20.86 17.50
N ALA A 394 6.60 20.71 16.18
CA ALA A 394 7.15 21.63 15.20
C ALA A 394 6.11 22.16 14.17
N CYS A 395 5.11 21.36 13.83
CA CYS A 395 4.15 21.66 12.77
C CYS A 395 2.93 22.41 13.32
N ASP A 396 2.46 23.39 12.55
CA ASP A 396 1.29 24.20 12.88
C ASP A 396 -0.01 23.51 12.47
N GLU A 397 0.06 22.61 11.50
CA GLU A 397 -1.06 21.82 11.00
C GLU A 397 -0.66 20.35 10.98
N VAL A 398 -1.50 19.49 11.55
CA VAL A 398 -1.40 18.03 11.42
C VAL A 398 -2.78 17.51 11.09
N THR A 399 -2.92 16.85 9.95
CA THR A 399 -4.18 16.32 9.45
C THR A 399 -4.02 14.85 9.09
N HIS A 400 -5.12 14.11 9.14
CA HIS A 400 -5.15 12.71 8.77
C HIS A 400 -6.12 12.51 7.61
N GLY A 401 -5.78 11.56 6.73
CA GLY A 401 -6.73 11.06 5.74
C GLY A 401 -7.83 10.24 6.40
N ASP A 402 -8.84 9.83 5.63
CA ASP A 402 -9.94 8.99 6.12
C ASP A 402 -9.43 7.61 6.54
N GLY A 403 -8.39 7.11 5.87
CA GLY A 403 -7.83 5.79 6.13
C GLY A 403 -8.76 4.67 5.67
N TYR A 404 -8.34 3.43 5.92
CA TYR A 404 -9.15 2.24 5.74
C TYR A 404 -8.85 1.25 6.88
N PRO A 405 -9.84 0.41 7.27
CA PRO A 405 -9.69 -0.53 8.37
C PRO A 405 -8.82 -1.72 7.99
N GLY A 406 -8.24 -2.36 9.01
CA GLY A 406 -7.56 -3.64 8.87
C GLY A 406 -8.52 -4.82 9.04
N TRP A 407 -8.03 -5.96 8.61
CA TRP A 407 -8.65 -7.26 8.84
C TRP A 407 -7.71 -8.10 9.71
N ALA A 408 -8.05 -8.21 11.00
CA ALA A 408 -7.26 -8.97 11.96
C ALA A 408 -7.26 -10.47 11.59
N PRO A 409 -6.09 -11.14 11.52
CA PRO A 409 -6.02 -12.54 11.20
C PRO A 409 -6.80 -13.41 12.19
N ASN A 410 -7.62 -14.35 11.68
CA ASN A 410 -8.32 -15.36 12.47
C ASN A 410 -7.88 -16.78 12.06
N PRO A 411 -6.83 -17.36 12.68
CA PRO A 411 -6.38 -18.71 12.37
C PRO A 411 -7.36 -19.80 12.77
N ASN A 412 -8.42 -19.49 13.53
CA ASN A 412 -9.45 -20.43 13.98
C ASN A 412 -10.77 -20.29 13.17
N SER A 413 -10.73 -19.68 11.99
CA SER A 413 -11.87 -19.53 11.11
C SER A 413 -12.42 -20.88 10.65
N PRO A 414 -13.74 -21.17 10.83
CA PRO A 414 -14.37 -22.36 10.25
C PRO A 414 -14.26 -22.41 8.71
N LEU A 415 -14.37 -21.27 8.03
CA LEU A 415 -14.24 -21.18 6.58
C LEU A 415 -12.80 -21.53 6.14
N LEU A 416 -11.79 -21.06 6.87
CA LEU A 416 -10.39 -21.39 6.62
C LEU A 416 -10.16 -22.90 6.63
N GLU A 417 -10.71 -23.63 7.62
CA GLU A 417 -10.54 -25.07 7.71
C GLU A 417 -11.18 -25.81 6.52
N VAL A 418 -12.34 -25.34 6.03
CA VAL A 418 -12.98 -25.91 4.83
C VAL A 418 -12.11 -25.66 3.59
N VAL A 419 -11.62 -24.44 3.41
CA VAL A 419 -10.80 -24.05 2.25
C VAL A 419 -9.46 -24.80 2.25
N LYS A 420 -8.78 -24.92 3.40
CA LYS A 420 -7.54 -25.74 3.57
C LYS A 420 -7.78 -27.19 3.20
N LYS A 421 -8.86 -27.77 3.75
CA LYS A 421 -9.20 -29.18 3.50
C LYS A 421 -9.47 -29.43 2.02
N ALA A 422 -10.23 -28.53 1.35
CA ALA A 422 -10.51 -28.64 -0.08
C ALA A 422 -9.21 -28.63 -0.91
N TYR A 423 -8.25 -27.76 -0.59
CA TYR A 423 -6.94 -27.73 -1.24
C TYR A 423 -6.15 -29.03 -1.03
N THR A 424 -6.05 -29.48 0.24
CA THR A 424 -5.29 -30.68 0.59
C THR A 424 -5.89 -31.93 -0.05
N ASP A 425 -7.22 -32.03 -0.10
CA ASP A 425 -7.91 -33.17 -0.73
C ASP A 425 -7.64 -33.23 -2.25
N LEU A 426 -7.56 -32.06 -2.93
CA LEU A 426 -7.27 -31.99 -4.37
C LEU A 426 -5.79 -32.20 -4.71
N PHE A 427 -4.89 -31.51 -4.02
CA PHE A 427 -3.51 -31.38 -4.46
C PHE A 427 -2.53 -32.20 -3.63
N LYS A 428 -2.99 -32.85 -2.52
CA LYS A 428 -2.17 -33.63 -1.58
C LYS A 428 -1.00 -32.82 -0.99
N ALA A 429 -1.20 -31.51 -0.85
CA ALA A 429 -0.26 -30.55 -0.29
C ALA A 429 -1.02 -29.58 0.62
N GLU A 430 -0.35 -29.06 1.64
CA GLU A 430 -0.92 -28.02 2.51
C GLU A 430 -0.79 -26.64 1.86
N PRO A 431 -1.85 -25.83 1.83
CA PRO A 431 -1.75 -24.43 1.39
C PRO A 431 -1.02 -23.62 2.46
N LYS A 432 -0.40 -22.52 2.06
CA LYS A 432 0.19 -21.57 3.01
C LYS A 432 -0.90 -20.62 3.52
N VAL A 433 -1.03 -20.52 4.85
CA VAL A 433 -1.93 -19.56 5.48
C VAL A 433 -1.13 -18.33 5.88
N LEU A 434 -1.51 -17.18 5.37
CA LEU A 434 -0.78 -15.92 5.48
C LEU A 434 -1.72 -14.77 5.83
N ALA A 435 -1.14 -13.63 6.18
CA ALA A 435 -1.78 -12.33 6.17
C ALA A 435 -0.81 -11.33 5.54
N ILE A 436 -1.34 -10.30 4.92
CA ILE A 436 -0.55 -9.29 4.20
C ILE A 436 -0.50 -7.97 4.99
N HIS A 437 0.66 -7.31 4.99
CA HIS A 437 0.81 -6.00 5.61
C HIS A 437 0.52 -4.86 4.60
N ALA A 438 -0.47 -5.09 3.74
CA ALA A 438 -1.06 -4.17 2.77
C ALA A 438 -2.58 -4.16 2.93
N GLY A 439 -3.31 -3.30 2.19
CA GLY A 439 -4.77 -3.24 2.25
C GLY A 439 -5.43 -4.31 1.39
N LEU A 440 -6.61 -4.75 1.79
CA LEU A 440 -7.60 -5.51 1.02
C LEU A 440 -8.99 -4.99 1.39
N GLU A 441 -9.95 -5.09 0.48
CA GLU A 441 -11.35 -4.69 0.74
C GLU A 441 -11.99 -5.44 1.92
N CYS A 442 -11.48 -6.63 2.26
CA CYS A 442 -11.93 -7.44 3.39
C CYS A 442 -11.99 -6.67 4.73
N GLY A 443 -11.07 -5.73 4.95
CA GLY A 443 -11.09 -4.87 6.13
C GLY A 443 -12.36 -4.01 6.21
N LEU A 444 -12.77 -3.43 5.09
CA LEU A 444 -13.97 -2.60 4.95
C LEU A 444 -15.25 -3.43 5.09
N PHE A 445 -15.27 -4.63 4.54
CA PHE A 445 -16.41 -5.54 4.73
C PHE A 445 -16.56 -5.93 6.18
N LEU A 446 -15.47 -6.22 6.90
CA LEU A 446 -15.50 -6.58 8.32
C LEU A 446 -15.98 -5.42 9.20
N GLU A 447 -15.66 -4.17 8.86
CA GLU A 447 -16.16 -3.00 9.57
C GLU A 447 -17.69 -2.88 9.49
N LYS A 448 -18.26 -3.13 8.30
CA LYS A 448 -19.71 -3.07 8.05
C LYS A 448 -20.46 -4.32 8.51
N TYR A 449 -19.84 -5.47 8.36
CA TYR A 449 -20.39 -6.79 8.65
C TYR A 449 -19.47 -7.54 9.61
N PRO A 450 -19.44 -7.19 10.92
CA PRO A 450 -18.47 -7.75 11.88
C PRO A 450 -18.57 -9.27 12.12
N TYR A 451 -19.61 -9.89 11.58
CA TYR A 451 -19.87 -11.33 11.67
C TYR A 451 -19.29 -12.13 10.50
N LEU A 452 -18.71 -11.48 9.49
CA LEU A 452 -18.18 -12.18 8.34
C LEU A 452 -16.95 -13.02 8.70
N ASP A 453 -16.99 -14.28 8.30
CA ASP A 453 -15.84 -15.17 8.28
C ASP A 453 -15.26 -15.17 6.86
N MET A 454 -14.01 -14.75 6.71
CA MET A 454 -13.44 -14.42 5.41
C MET A 454 -12.10 -15.10 5.16
N VAL A 455 -11.86 -15.44 3.89
CA VAL A 455 -10.55 -15.83 3.35
C VAL A 455 -10.36 -15.17 1.98
N SER A 456 -9.09 -14.98 1.57
CA SER A 456 -8.75 -14.56 0.21
C SER A 456 -7.87 -15.61 -0.45
N ILE A 457 -8.18 -15.96 -1.69
CA ILE A 457 -7.46 -16.91 -2.54
C ILE A 457 -7.41 -16.38 -3.97
N GLY A 458 -6.43 -16.81 -4.75
CA GLY A 458 -6.33 -16.44 -6.16
C GLY A 458 -5.29 -17.25 -6.92
N PRO A 459 -5.24 -17.10 -8.24
CA PRO A 459 -4.25 -17.73 -9.09
C PRO A 459 -2.92 -16.98 -9.05
N GLN A 460 -1.85 -17.59 -9.56
CA GLN A 460 -0.55 -16.96 -9.69
C GLN A 460 -0.57 -15.87 -10.77
N MET A 461 -0.29 -14.64 -10.36
CA MET A 461 -0.03 -13.51 -11.22
C MET A 461 1.35 -12.91 -10.94
N TYR A 462 1.91 -12.19 -11.89
CA TYR A 462 3.13 -11.41 -11.73
C TYR A 462 3.05 -10.13 -12.53
N GLY A 463 3.70 -9.10 -12.01
CA GLY A 463 3.83 -7.80 -12.66
C GLY A 463 2.51 -7.07 -12.83
N VAL A 464 1.54 -7.34 -11.95
CA VAL A 464 0.28 -6.60 -11.85
C VAL A 464 0.55 -5.10 -11.81
N HIS A 465 -0.39 -4.28 -12.22
CA HIS A 465 -0.26 -2.83 -12.33
C HIS A 465 0.83 -2.36 -13.31
N SER A 466 1.24 -3.23 -14.24
CA SER A 466 2.23 -2.87 -15.26
C SER A 466 1.97 -3.60 -16.59
N PRO A 467 2.53 -3.13 -17.71
CA PRO A 467 2.45 -3.84 -19.01
C PRO A 467 3.16 -5.20 -19.05
N GLN A 468 3.84 -5.60 -17.98
CA GLN A 468 4.44 -6.93 -17.80
C GLN A 468 3.51 -7.90 -17.07
N GLU A 469 2.31 -7.49 -16.76
CA GLU A 469 1.29 -8.32 -16.13
C GLU A 469 1.07 -9.63 -16.89
N ARG A 470 1.07 -10.73 -16.14
CA ARG A 470 0.87 -12.07 -16.68
C ARG A 470 0.14 -12.97 -15.69
N LEU A 471 -0.84 -13.69 -16.18
CA LEU A 471 -1.66 -14.63 -15.43
C LEU A 471 -1.27 -16.06 -15.80
N SER A 472 -1.02 -16.92 -14.81
CA SER A 472 -0.71 -18.33 -15.03
C SER A 472 -1.96 -19.13 -15.37
N ILE A 473 -2.01 -19.68 -16.60
CA ILE A 473 -3.13 -20.52 -17.05
C ILE A 473 -3.29 -21.79 -16.18
N PRO A 474 -2.23 -22.57 -15.89
CA PRO A 474 -2.37 -23.76 -15.05
C PRO A 474 -2.77 -23.42 -13.61
N SER A 475 -2.28 -22.30 -13.07
CA SER A 475 -2.64 -21.86 -11.72
C SER A 475 -4.11 -21.44 -11.65
N THR A 476 -4.61 -20.71 -12.65
CA THR A 476 -6.04 -20.34 -12.74
C THR A 476 -6.94 -21.58 -12.75
N GLU A 477 -6.57 -22.61 -13.49
CA GLU A 477 -7.32 -23.87 -13.50
C GLU A 477 -7.30 -24.55 -12.15
N ARG A 478 -6.15 -24.56 -11.46
CA ARG A 478 -6.05 -25.10 -10.09
C ARG A 478 -6.89 -24.30 -9.11
N CYS A 479 -6.80 -22.99 -9.15
CA CYS A 479 -7.56 -22.10 -8.26
C CYS A 479 -9.08 -22.28 -8.47
N TYR A 480 -9.55 -22.33 -9.71
CA TYR A 480 -10.95 -22.60 -9.99
C TYR A 480 -11.43 -23.97 -9.51
N ASN A 481 -10.63 -25.02 -9.71
CA ASN A 481 -10.94 -26.34 -9.17
C ASN A 481 -10.99 -26.34 -7.63
N TRP A 482 -10.10 -25.59 -6.99
CA TRP A 482 -10.09 -25.41 -5.55
C TRP A 482 -11.34 -24.67 -5.07
N LEU A 483 -11.74 -23.60 -5.72
CA LEU A 483 -12.99 -22.87 -5.45
C LEU A 483 -14.20 -23.81 -5.57
N CYS A 484 -14.28 -24.58 -6.66
CA CYS A 484 -15.37 -25.53 -6.88
C CYS A 484 -15.41 -26.61 -5.79
N GLN A 485 -14.25 -27.14 -5.35
CA GLN A 485 -14.18 -28.13 -4.28
C GLN A 485 -14.57 -27.52 -2.94
N THR A 486 -14.19 -26.28 -2.69
CA THR A 486 -14.59 -25.53 -1.50
C THR A 486 -16.12 -25.38 -1.45
N LEU A 487 -16.74 -24.92 -2.53
CA LEU A 487 -18.19 -24.74 -2.63
C LEU A 487 -18.95 -26.04 -2.38
N LYS A 488 -18.45 -27.18 -2.85
CA LYS A 488 -19.01 -28.51 -2.57
C LYS A 488 -18.90 -28.94 -1.11
N SER A 489 -17.95 -28.37 -0.37
CA SER A 489 -17.63 -28.75 1.01
C SER A 489 -18.28 -27.81 2.04
N LEU A 490 -18.83 -26.70 1.61
CA LEU A 490 -19.57 -25.73 2.44
C LEU A 490 -20.98 -26.16 2.75
#